data_0a2bdc862c0ecfcec9ce2f6c81b286c4
#
_entry.id   0a2bdc862c0ecfcec9ce2f6c81b286c4
#
_cell.length_a   1.000
_cell.length_b   1.000
_cell.length_c   1.000
_cell.angle_alpha   90.00
_cell.angle_beta   90.00
_cell.angle_gamma   90.00
#
_symmetry.space_group_name_H-M   'P 1'
#
loop_
_entity.id
_entity.type
_entity.pdbx_description
1 polymer ?
#
loop_
_entity_poly.entity_id
_entity_poly.type
_entity_poly.pdbx_seq_one_letter_code
_entity_poly.pdbx_strand_id
1 'polypeptide(L)'
;MPALAQDAAPRFPLKPFSHKKHLALGNVAPVLARAIDKKTYLSPPGNLRAQLNTTNTCEACHRGITRSDQVSRANMPQMADCLVCHGPPDPPFSCGFCHPPGARLKPASHTANFVDTHPKELAALGKESCAVCHGRKFTCLGCH
;
A
#
# COMPACT_ATOMS: atom_id res chain seq x y z
N MET A 1 13.55 -29.94 -3.65
CA MET A 1 13.66 -28.47 -3.55
C MET A 1 12.31 -27.90 -3.89
N PRO A 2 11.62 -27.22 -3.00
CA PRO A 2 10.44 -26.49 -3.42
C PRO A 2 10.91 -25.39 -4.36
N ALA A 3 10.36 -25.35 -5.56
CA ALA A 3 10.56 -24.28 -6.49
C ALA A 3 10.21 -22.97 -5.75
N LEU A 4 11.18 -22.07 -5.65
CA LEU A 4 10.92 -20.72 -5.21
C LEU A 4 9.83 -20.19 -6.14
N ALA A 5 8.69 -19.86 -5.58
CA ALA A 5 7.63 -19.23 -6.32
C ALA A 5 8.24 -17.98 -6.96
N GLN A 6 8.43 -18.04 -8.26
CA GLN A 6 8.83 -16.87 -9.04
C GLN A 6 7.76 -15.83 -8.72
N ASP A 7 8.19 -14.69 -8.18
CA ASP A 7 7.28 -13.59 -7.91
C ASP A 7 6.52 -13.30 -9.19
N ALA A 8 5.27 -13.70 -9.22
CA ALA A 8 4.37 -13.38 -10.31
C ALA A 8 4.40 -11.87 -10.53
N ALA A 9 4.24 -11.43 -11.77
CA ALA A 9 4.14 -10.02 -12.14
C ALA A 9 3.34 -9.22 -11.11
N PRO A 10 3.70 -7.96 -10.85
CA PRO A 10 3.07 -7.18 -9.79
C PRO A 10 1.55 -7.26 -9.94
N ARG A 11 0.90 -7.68 -8.86
CA ARG A 11 -0.54 -7.95 -8.82
C ARG A 11 -1.35 -6.72 -9.20
N PHE A 12 -0.79 -5.55 -8.94
CA PHE A 12 -1.37 -4.24 -9.23
C PHE A 12 -0.36 -3.41 -10.01
N PRO A 13 -0.38 -3.49 -11.35
CA PRO A 13 0.56 -2.74 -12.17
C PRO A 13 0.39 -1.24 -11.97
N LEU A 14 1.50 -0.52 -12.04
CA LEU A 14 1.53 0.94 -11.95
C LEU A 14 1.80 1.55 -13.33
N LYS A 15 1.31 2.76 -13.53
CA LYS A 15 1.80 3.65 -14.59
C LYS A 15 3.28 3.97 -14.35
N PRO A 16 4.03 4.43 -15.36
CA PRO A 16 5.42 4.78 -15.19
C PRO A 16 5.64 5.73 -14.02
N PHE A 17 6.49 5.31 -13.08
CA PHE A 17 6.84 6.05 -11.89
C PHE A 17 8.15 6.81 -12.11
N SER A 18 8.19 8.09 -11.73
CA SER A 18 9.38 8.92 -11.86
C SER A 18 10.15 9.03 -10.56
N HIS A 19 11.22 8.25 -10.42
CA HIS A 19 12.17 8.40 -9.32
C HIS A 19 12.75 9.81 -9.26
N LYS A 20 13.09 10.41 -10.42
CA LYS A 20 13.65 11.76 -10.49
C LYS A 20 12.78 12.79 -9.77
N LYS A 21 11.47 12.75 -10.01
CA LYS A 21 10.54 13.70 -9.39
C LYS A 21 10.42 13.48 -7.88
N HIS A 22 10.39 12.23 -7.44
CA HIS A 22 10.22 11.90 -6.03
C HIS A 22 11.52 12.11 -5.23
N LEU A 23 12.67 11.77 -5.79
CA LEU A 23 13.97 12.01 -5.15
C LEU A 23 14.27 13.51 -5.00
N ALA A 24 13.72 14.36 -5.86
CA ALA A 24 13.82 15.81 -5.73
C ALA A 24 13.14 16.35 -4.45
N LEU A 25 12.23 15.59 -3.84
CA LEU A 25 11.60 15.95 -2.57
C LEU A 25 12.52 15.73 -1.36
N GLY A 26 13.67 15.09 -1.55
CA GLY A 26 14.56 14.69 -0.47
C GLY A 26 14.08 13.44 0.26
N ASN A 27 14.53 13.27 1.52
CA ASN A 27 14.11 12.13 2.32
C ASN A 27 12.68 12.31 2.84
N VAL A 28 11.75 11.51 2.35
CA VAL A 28 10.34 11.56 2.76
C VAL A 28 10.03 10.68 3.99
N ALA A 29 11.00 9.94 4.51
CA ALA A 29 10.79 9.09 5.69
C ALA A 29 10.20 9.85 6.89
N PRO A 30 10.65 11.08 7.23
CA PRO A 30 10.04 11.85 8.31
C PRO A 30 8.57 12.22 8.04
N VAL A 31 8.20 12.41 6.79
CA VAL A 31 6.81 12.72 6.41
C VAL A 31 5.91 11.50 6.64
N LEU A 32 6.35 10.32 6.21
CA LEU A 32 5.64 9.07 6.44
C LEU A 32 5.55 8.74 7.93
N ALA A 33 6.64 8.92 8.68
CA ALA A 33 6.68 8.72 10.12
C ALA A 33 5.66 9.60 10.84
N ARG A 34 5.59 10.88 10.48
CA ARG A 34 4.63 11.81 11.03
C ARG A 34 3.19 11.42 10.71
N ALA A 35 2.95 10.90 9.53
CA ALA A 35 1.62 10.40 9.14
C ALA A 35 1.19 9.21 10.01
N ILE A 36 2.12 8.34 10.38
CA ILE A 36 1.84 7.23 11.32
C ILE A 36 1.52 7.79 12.71
N ASP A 37 2.37 8.69 13.21
CA ASP A 37 2.21 9.28 14.54
C ASP A 37 0.87 10.03 14.67
N LYS A 38 0.45 10.71 13.60
CA LYS A 38 -0.85 11.41 13.53
C LYS A 38 -2.02 10.51 13.16
N LYS A 39 -1.81 9.21 12.96
CA LYS A 39 -2.84 8.24 12.55
C LYS A 39 -3.52 8.57 11.22
N THR A 40 -2.82 9.27 10.34
CA THR A 40 -3.29 9.56 8.97
C THR A 40 -2.77 8.56 7.94
N TYR A 41 -1.73 7.81 8.28
CA TYR A 41 -1.26 6.71 7.44
C TYR A 41 -2.25 5.54 7.51
N LEU A 42 -2.61 4.98 6.35
CA LEU A 42 -3.59 3.89 6.26
C LEU A 42 -2.94 2.54 6.54
N SER A 43 -3.40 1.87 7.58
CA SER A 43 -3.00 0.48 7.91
C SER A 43 -1.49 0.25 7.96
N PRO A 44 -0.73 1.00 8.78
CA PRO A 44 0.71 0.78 8.86
C PRO A 44 1.03 -0.59 9.45
N PRO A 45 1.96 -1.36 8.84
CA PRO A 45 2.53 -2.54 9.50
C PRO A 45 3.18 -2.16 10.83
N GLY A 46 3.13 -3.06 11.83
CA GLY A 46 3.56 -2.77 13.20
C GLY A 46 5.01 -2.30 13.36
N ASN A 47 5.89 -2.67 12.44
CA ASN A 47 7.32 -2.30 12.48
C ASN A 47 7.66 -1.11 11.55
N LEU A 48 6.72 -0.60 10.79
CA LEU A 48 6.98 0.44 9.78
C LEU A 48 7.53 1.71 10.40
N ARG A 49 6.97 2.16 11.53
CA ARG A 49 7.40 3.40 12.18
C ARG A 49 8.89 3.38 12.52
N ALA A 50 9.40 2.26 13.02
CA ALA A 50 10.81 2.10 13.34
C ALA A 50 11.70 2.09 12.09
N GLN A 51 11.24 1.50 11.00
CA GLN A 51 11.96 1.45 9.73
C GLN A 51 12.08 2.83 9.05
N LEU A 52 11.23 3.77 9.41
CA LEU A 52 11.26 5.14 8.89
C LEU A 52 12.27 6.05 9.60
N ASN A 53 12.97 5.56 10.62
CA ASN A 53 14.11 6.22 11.23
C ASN A 53 15.36 6.01 10.38
N THR A 54 15.34 6.50 9.16
CA THR A 54 16.44 6.34 8.19
C THR A 54 16.81 7.68 7.57
N THR A 55 18.10 7.85 7.30
CA THR A 55 18.64 8.98 6.52
C THR A 55 18.80 8.62 5.04
N ASN A 56 18.63 7.35 4.69
CA ASN A 56 18.71 6.89 3.31
C ASN A 56 17.40 7.16 2.58
N THR A 57 17.46 8.06 1.60
CA THR A 57 16.30 8.47 0.79
C THR A 57 15.61 7.29 0.11
N CYS A 58 16.37 6.29 -0.35
CA CYS A 58 15.80 5.10 -1.01
C CYS A 58 15.00 4.24 -0.03
N GLU A 59 15.48 4.11 1.20
CA GLU A 59 14.81 3.30 2.23
C GLU A 59 13.51 3.90 2.74
N ALA A 60 13.26 5.18 2.50
CA ALA A 60 11.96 5.78 2.79
C ALA A 60 10.81 5.04 2.10
N CYS A 61 11.06 4.54 0.89
CA CYS A 61 10.10 3.80 0.08
C CYS A 61 10.47 2.31 -0.05
N HIS A 62 11.76 2.02 -0.19
CA HIS A 62 12.28 0.65 -0.35
C HIS A 62 12.88 0.14 0.97
N ARG A 63 12.06 -0.09 1.95
CA ARG A 63 12.48 -0.48 3.29
C ARG A 63 13.22 -1.82 3.28
N GLY A 64 14.33 -1.86 4.03
CA GLY A 64 15.17 -3.05 4.14
C GLY A 64 16.03 -3.38 2.92
N ILE A 65 16.05 -2.52 1.90
CA ILE A 65 16.79 -2.79 0.65
C ILE A 65 18.30 -2.92 0.87
N THR A 66 18.86 -2.20 1.82
CA THR A 66 20.30 -2.26 2.14
C THR A 66 20.70 -3.57 2.86
N ARG A 67 19.72 -4.32 3.36
CA ARG A 67 19.92 -5.60 4.06
C ARG A 67 19.39 -6.79 3.27
N SER A 68 18.93 -6.55 2.05
CA SER A 68 18.34 -7.58 1.19
C SER A 68 19.31 -7.94 0.08
N ASP A 69 19.54 -9.23 -0.11
CA ASP A 69 20.34 -9.75 -1.23
C ASP A 69 19.54 -9.86 -2.52
N GLN A 70 18.23 -9.77 -2.43
CA GLN A 70 17.32 -9.97 -3.55
C GLN A 70 16.18 -8.94 -3.51
N VAL A 71 15.74 -8.52 -4.69
CA VAL A 71 14.54 -7.71 -4.82
C VAL A 71 13.32 -8.58 -4.52
N SER A 72 12.49 -8.14 -3.58
CA SER A 72 11.25 -8.81 -3.21
C SER A 72 10.13 -7.77 -2.99
N ARG A 73 8.91 -8.26 -2.86
CA ARG A 73 7.77 -7.39 -2.52
C ARG A 73 7.93 -6.70 -1.17
N ALA A 74 8.64 -7.33 -0.24
CA ALA A 74 8.93 -6.74 1.07
C ALA A 74 9.73 -5.45 0.99
N ASN A 75 10.50 -5.24 -0.10
CA ASN A 75 11.30 -4.05 -0.33
C ASN A 75 10.61 -3.03 -1.25
N MET A 76 9.39 -3.31 -1.69
CA MET A 76 8.64 -2.39 -2.55
C MET A 76 7.76 -1.47 -1.71
N PRO A 77 7.58 -0.20 -2.13
CA PRO A 77 6.66 0.70 -1.46
C PRO A 77 5.23 0.17 -1.55
N GLN A 78 4.46 0.45 -0.52
CA GLN A 78 3.05 0.11 -0.46
C GLN A 78 2.20 1.26 -0.99
N MET A 79 1.00 0.96 -1.47
CA MET A 79 0.05 1.98 -1.92
C MET A 79 -0.21 3.03 -0.83
N ALA A 80 -0.26 2.61 0.44
CA ALA A 80 -0.46 3.51 1.57
C ALA A 80 0.65 4.56 1.72
N ASP A 81 1.88 4.25 1.32
CA ASP A 81 2.98 5.23 1.31
C ASP A 81 2.68 6.39 0.35
N CYS A 82 2.19 6.04 -0.84
CA CYS A 82 1.85 7.02 -1.87
C CYS A 82 0.69 7.92 -1.43
N LEU A 83 -0.29 7.33 -0.75
CA LEU A 83 -1.49 8.03 -0.31
C LEU A 83 -1.26 9.06 0.78
N VAL A 84 -0.14 9.01 1.48
CA VAL A 84 0.23 10.05 2.46
C VAL A 84 0.33 11.43 1.81
N CYS A 85 0.86 11.49 0.59
CA CYS A 85 1.00 12.74 -0.16
C CYS A 85 -0.07 12.92 -1.24
N HIS A 86 -0.45 11.83 -1.93
CA HIS A 86 -1.43 11.89 -3.02
C HIS A 86 -2.89 11.85 -2.54
N GLY A 87 -3.08 11.57 -1.24
CA GLY A 87 -4.41 11.47 -0.65
C GLY A 87 -5.11 10.14 -0.93
N PRO A 88 -6.08 9.77 -0.09
CA PRO A 88 -6.86 8.56 -0.29
C PRO A 88 -7.69 8.65 -1.57
N PRO A 89 -7.95 7.50 -2.22
CA PRO A 89 -8.80 7.49 -3.40
C PRO A 89 -10.21 7.97 -3.05
N ASP A 90 -10.73 8.89 -3.87
CA ASP A 90 -12.12 9.31 -3.78
C ASP A 90 -13.00 8.34 -4.57
N PRO A 91 -14.10 7.83 -3.99
CA PRO A 91 -15.08 7.07 -4.75
C PRO A 91 -15.78 7.96 -5.82
N PRO A 92 -16.04 7.47 -7.03
CA PRO A 92 -15.76 6.16 -7.59
C PRO A 92 -14.37 5.99 -8.21
N PHE A 93 -13.35 6.56 -7.62
CA PHE A 93 -11.98 6.11 -7.72
C PHE A 93 -11.08 6.84 -8.71
N SER A 94 -10.17 7.58 -8.15
CA SER A 94 -8.97 8.07 -8.80
C SER A 94 -7.90 6.97 -9.02
N CYS A 95 -8.30 5.70 -9.09
CA CYS A 95 -7.39 4.56 -9.31
C CYS A 95 -6.54 4.74 -10.57
N GLY A 96 -7.14 5.31 -11.61
CA GLY A 96 -6.49 5.60 -12.88
C GLY A 96 -5.37 6.63 -12.81
N PHE A 97 -5.22 7.34 -11.69
CA PHE A 97 -4.08 8.23 -11.50
C PHE A 97 -2.77 7.45 -11.41
N CYS A 98 -2.79 6.30 -10.75
CA CYS A 98 -1.61 5.47 -10.51
C CYS A 98 -1.61 4.17 -11.32
N HIS A 99 -2.77 3.62 -11.65
CA HIS A 99 -2.91 2.35 -12.33
C HIS A 99 -3.32 2.53 -13.80
N PRO A 100 -2.76 1.73 -14.72
CA PRO A 100 -3.12 1.81 -16.13
C PRO A 100 -4.56 1.33 -16.37
N PRO A 101 -5.20 1.76 -17.47
CA PRO A 101 -6.49 1.24 -17.88
C PRO A 101 -6.46 -0.29 -18.01
N GLY A 102 -7.50 -0.95 -17.53
CA GLY A 102 -7.60 -2.42 -17.59
C GLY A 102 -6.81 -3.15 -16.49
N ALA A 103 -6.14 -2.45 -15.58
CA ALA A 103 -5.50 -3.06 -14.44
C ALA A 103 -6.52 -3.82 -13.56
N ARG A 104 -6.20 -5.05 -13.20
CA ARG A 104 -7.03 -5.84 -12.30
C ARG A 104 -6.69 -5.49 -10.86
N LEU A 105 -7.46 -4.60 -10.25
CA LEU A 105 -7.21 -4.07 -8.91
C LEU A 105 -7.98 -4.83 -7.81
N LYS A 106 -8.87 -5.73 -8.21
CA LYS A 106 -9.68 -6.50 -7.28
C LYS A 106 -8.82 -7.49 -6.48
N PRO A 107 -8.76 -7.39 -5.14
CA PRO A 107 -8.05 -8.36 -4.31
C PRO A 107 -8.64 -9.77 -4.43
N ALA A 108 -7.83 -10.79 -4.14
CA ALA A 108 -8.28 -12.18 -4.20
C ALA A 108 -9.42 -12.49 -3.21
N SER A 109 -9.50 -11.74 -2.11
CA SER A 109 -10.59 -11.87 -1.13
C SER A 109 -11.96 -11.44 -1.67
N HIS A 110 -12.00 -10.63 -2.72
CA HIS A 110 -13.26 -10.13 -3.31
C HIS A 110 -13.84 -11.16 -4.28
N THR A 111 -14.27 -12.27 -3.76
CA THR A 111 -14.93 -13.36 -4.50
C THR A 111 -16.44 -13.11 -4.60
N ALA A 112 -17.15 -13.93 -5.39
CA ALA A 112 -18.61 -13.82 -5.55
C ALA A 112 -19.37 -13.97 -4.21
N ASN A 113 -18.80 -14.68 -3.25
CA ASN A 113 -19.37 -14.87 -1.92
C ASN A 113 -18.72 -14.00 -0.83
N PHE A 114 -18.15 -12.87 -1.23
CA PHE A 114 -17.48 -11.94 -0.30
C PHE A 114 -18.39 -11.50 0.85
N VAL A 115 -19.68 -11.30 0.57
CA VAL A 115 -20.67 -10.91 1.60
C VAL A 115 -20.71 -11.90 2.75
N ASP A 116 -20.60 -13.20 2.45
CA ASP A 116 -20.63 -14.26 3.45
C ASP A 116 -19.29 -14.46 4.16
N THR A 117 -18.19 -14.11 3.49
CA THR A 117 -16.83 -14.38 4.00
C THR A 117 -16.17 -13.16 4.64
N HIS A 118 -16.61 -11.93 4.33
CA HIS A 118 -15.96 -10.71 4.80
C HIS A 118 -15.87 -10.54 6.32
N PRO A 119 -16.77 -11.09 7.18
CA PRO A 119 -16.58 -10.99 8.61
C PRO A 119 -15.30 -11.66 9.11
N LYS A 120 -14.87 -12.74 8.45
CA LYS A 120 -13.60 -13.43 8.74
C LYS A 120 -12.41 -12.59 8.26
N GLU A 121 -12.52 -11.97 7.10
CA GLU A 121 -11.51 -11.07 6.54
C GLU A 121 -11.31 -9.84 7.44
N LEU A 122 -12.39 -9.24 7.91
CA LEU A 122 -12.33 -8.11 8.85
C LEU A 122 -11.64 -8.48 10.17
N ALA A 123 -11.88 -9.68 10.68
CA ALA A 123 -11.23 -10.17 11.89
C ALA A 123 -9.72 -10.37 11.69
N ALA A 124 -9.30 -10.81 10.49
CA ALA A 124 -7.91 -11.08 10.17
C ALA A 124 -7.12 -9.81 9.76
N LEU A 125 -7.71 -8.94 8.93
CA LEU A 125 -7.03 -7.81 8.29
C LEU A 125 -7.33 -6.45 8.94
N GLY A 126 -8.46 -6.34 9.64
CA GLY A 126 -8.93 -5.08 10.19
C GLY A 126 -9.52 -4.13 9.13
N LYS A 127 -10.35 -3.22 9.59
CA LYS A 127 -11.04 -2.22 8.76
C LYS A 127 -10.11 -1.29 8.00
N GLU A 128 -8.96 -0.96 8.59
CA GLU A 128 -8.01 -0.01 8.05
C GLU A 128 -7.37 -0.49 6.73
N SER A 129 -7.18 -1.80 6.57
CA SER A 129 -6.65 -2.37 5.32
C SER A 129 -7.59 -2.17 4.14
N CYS A 130 -8.88 -2.11 4.38
CA CYS A 130 -9.89 -1.84 3.36
C CYS A 130 -9.88 -0.37 2.93
N ALA A 131 -9.52 0.52 3.83
CA ALA A 131 -9.49 1.96 3.60
C ALA A 131 -8.48 2.40 2.54
N VAL A 132 -7.46 1.59 2.28
CA VAL A 132 -6.46 1.88 1.23
C VAL A 132 -7.14 2.02 -0.15
N CYS A 133 -8.15 1.21 -0.43
CA CYS A 133 -8.92 1.27 -1.68
C CYS A 133 -10.25 1.99 -1.51
N HIS A 134 -10.92 1.82 -0.38
CA HIS A 134 -12.28 2.32 -0.16
C HIS A 134 -12.33 3.67 0.58
N GLY A 135 -11.20 4.15 1.10
CA GLY A 135 -11.15 5.36 1.92
C GLY A 135 -11.68 5.15 3.34
N ARG A 136 -11.34 6.06 4.25
CA ARG A 136 -11.76 5.97 5.66
C ARG A 136 -13.25 6.24 5.87
N LYS A 137 -13.86 6.96 4.96
CA LYS A 137 -15.31 7.26 5.00
C LYS A 137 -16.16 6.12 4.46
N PHE A 138 -15.53 5.08 3.94
CA PHE A 138 -16.25 3.88 3.53
C PHE A 138 -16.94 3.30 4.77
N THR A 139 -18.24 3.40 4.78
CA THR A 139 -19.05 2.85 5.85
C THR A 139 -19.67 1.55 5.40
N CYS A 140 -19.72 0.61 6.31
CA CYS A 140 -20.40 -0.65 6.08
C CYS A 140 -21.92 -0.46 5.90
N LEU A 141 -22.41 0.76 6.09
CA LEU A 141 -23.82 1.15 5.99
C LEU A 141 -24.42 1.03 4.58
N GLY A 142 -23.59 0.89 3.53
CA GLY A 142 -24.10 0.62 2.19
C GLY A 142 -24.69 -0.77 2.01
N CYS A 143 -24.32 -1.70 2.91
CA CYS A 143 -24.79 -3.09 2.91
C CYS A 143 -25.48 -3.48 4.23
N HIS A 144 -25.29 -2.70 5.28
CA HIS A 144 -25.89 -2.91 6.60
C HIS A 144 -26.89 -1.76 6.95
#